data_790dba2daf36705450edda71627f05e7
#
_entry.id   790dba2daf36705450edda71627f05e7
#
_cell.length_a   1.000
_cell.length_b   1.000
_cell.length_c   1.000
_cell.angle_alpha   90.00
_cell.angle_beta   90.00
_cell.angle_gamma   90.00
#
_symmetry.space_group_name_H-M   'P 1'
#
loop_
_entity.id
_entity.type
_entity.pdbx_description
1 polymer ?
#
loop_
_entity_poly.entity_id
_entity_poly.type
_entity_poly.pdbx_seq_one_letter_code
_entity_poly.pdbx_strand_id
1 'polypeptide(L)'
;PNDNHPMKEDVWATVKDLAKKELCNKKLFVVDAFCGANKDTRMAVRFIVEVAWQAHFVTNMFIQPSAEELENFEPDFVVYNASKAKVENYKELGLNSETCVAFNITSKEQVIINTWYGGEMKKGMFSMMNYFLPLKGIASMHCSANADMNGENTAIFFGLSGTGKTTLSTDPKRLLIGDDEHGWDDNGVFNFEGGCYAKVINL
;
A
#
# COMPACT_ATOMS: atom_id res chain seq x y z
N PRO A 1 20.44 -7.27 -3.50
CA PRO A 1 19.79 -8.40 -4.17
C PRO A 1 18.32 -8.08 -4.35
N ASN A 2 17.76 -8.41 -5.51
CA ASN A 2 16.34 -8.25 -5.74
C ASN A 2 15.63 -9.51 -5.23
N ASP A 3 14.85 -9.38 -4.16
CA ASP A 3 14.13 -10.51 -3.56
C ASP A 3 12.78 -10.79 -4.27
N ASN A 4 12.46 -10.02 -5.32
CA ASN A 4 11.27 -10.29 -6.13
C ASN A 4 11.50 -11.49 -7.06
N HIS A 5 10.57 -12.41 -7.07
CA HIS A 5 10.58 -13.57 -7.93
C HIS A 5 9.63 -13.36 -9.12
N PRO A 6 10.12 -13.46 -10.36
CA PRO A 6 9.24 -13.35 -11.52
C PRO A 6 8.25 -14.53 -11.53
N MET A 7 6.99 -14.23 -11.81
CA MET A 7 5.93 -15.22 -11.93
C MET A 7 5.55 -15.38 -13.41
N LYS A 8 5.33 -16.62 -13.84
CA LYS A 8 4.83 -16.91 -15.18
C LYS A 8 3.37 -16.47 -15.30
N GLU A 9 2.95 -16.11 -16.50
CA GLU A 9 1.60 -15.58 -16.75
C GLU A 9 0.49 -16.60 -16.44
N ASP A 10 0.71 -17.87 -16.75
CA ASP A 10 -0.20 -18.96 -16.42
C ASP A 10 -0.36 -19.19 -14.92
N VAL A 11 0.73 -19.05 -14.16
CA VAL A 11 0.71 -19.10 -12.69
C VAL A 11 -0.03 -17.88 -12.13
N TRP A 12 0.25 -16.67 -12.64
CA TRP A 12 -0.50 -15.47 -12.29
C TRP A 12 -2.01 -15.64 -12.51
N ALA A 13 -2.42 -16.13 -13.70
CA ALA A 13 -3.81 -16.39 -14.01
C ALA A 13 -4.44 -17.37 -13.02
N THR A 14 -3.72 -18.42 -12.65
CA THR A 14 -4.17 -19.44 -11.68
C THR A 14 -4.38 -18.85 -10.28
N VAL A 15 -3.41 -18.11 -9.73
CA VAL A 15 -3.56 -17.53 -8.38
C VAL A 15 -4.61 -16.42 -8.34
N LYS A 16 -4.74 -15.64 -9.43
CA LYS A 16 -5.80 -14.63 -9.56
C LYS A 16 -7.19 -15.28 -9.59
N ASP A 17 -7.36 -16.36 -10.36
CA ASP A 17 -8.62 -17.10 -10.44
C ASP A 17 -8.97 -17.74 -9.08
N LEU A 18 -7.99 -18.30 -8.37
CA LEU A 18 -8.16 -18.81 -7.02
C LEU A 18 -8.66 -17.70 -6.06
N ALA A 19 -8.02 -16.54 -6.07
CA ALA A 19 -8.44 -15.41 -5.23
C ALA A 19 -9.86 -14.94 -5.58
N LYS A 20 -10.19 -14.83 -6.86
CA LYS A 20 -11.53 -14.45 -7.31
C LYS A 20 -12.58 -15.48 -6.91
N LYS A 21 -12.30 -16.78 -7.03
CA LYS A 21 -13.21 -17.87 -6.60
C LYS A 21 -13.47 -17.80 -5.10
N GLU A 22 -12.42 -17.56 -4.29
CA GLU A 22 -12.58 -17.40 -2.85
C GLU A 22 -13.47 -16.20 -2.50
N LEU A 23 -13.30 -15.09 -3.20
CA LEU A 23 -14.06 -13.86 -2.95
C LEU A 23 -15.48 -13.90 -3.53
N CYS A 24 -15.79 -14.80 -4.49
CA CYS A 24 -17.12 -14.90 -5.08
C CYS A 24 -18.18 -15.40 -4.07
N ASN A 25 -19.42 -14.91 -4.24
CA ASN A 25 -20.59 -15.35 -3.46
C ASN A 25 -20.47 -15.17 -1.95
N LYS A 26 -19.66 -14.21 -1.51
CA LYS A 26 -19.46 -13.86 -0.10
C LYS A 26 -19.84 -12.40 0.14
N LYS A 27 -20.08 -12.08 1.42
CA LYS A 27 -20.08 -10.68 1.86
C LYS A 27 -18.64 -10.17 1.83
N LEU A 28 -18.43 -9.15 1.03
CA LEU A 28 -17.14 -8.48 0.88
C LEU A 28 -17.20 -7.05 1.39
N PHE A 29 -16.03 -6.53 1.74
CA PHE A 29 -15.81 -5.11 1.98
C PHE A 29 -15.01 -4.58 0.78
N VAL A 30 -15.56 -3.59 0.12
CA VAL A 30 -14.88 -2.88 -0.98
C VAL A 30 -14.58 -1.49 -0.48
N VAL A 31 -13.31 -1.12 -0.51
CA VAL A 31 -12.83 0.19 -0.08
C VAL A 31 -12.08 0.83 -1.23
N ASP A 32 -12.57 1.99 -1.65
CA ASP A 32 -11.92 2.85 -2.62
C ASP A 32 -11.13 3.92 -1.88
N ALA A 33 -9.87 4.08 -2.21
CA ALA A 33 -8.97 5.00 -1.53
C ALA A 33 -7.84 5.48 -2.45
N PHE A 34 -7.12 6.52 -2.03
CA PHE A 34 -5.95 7.01 -2.74
C PHE A 34 -4.66 6.69 -1.97
N CYS A 35 -3.62 6.32 -2.71
CA CYS A 35 -2.25 6.27 -2.24
C CYS A 35 -1.50 7.51 -2.76
N GLY A 36 -1.08 8.39 -1.86
CA GLY A 36 -0.44 9.66 -2.17
C GLY A 36 -1.32 10.89 -1.96
N ALA A 37 -0.79 11.88 -1.24
CA ALA A 37 -1.50 13.13 -0.94
C ALA A 37 -1.53 14.12 -2.13
N ASN A 38 -0.56 14.01 -3.06
CA ASN A 38 -0.55 14.86 -4.25
C ASN A 38 -1.62 14.37 -5.26
N LYS A 39 -2.60 15.21 -5.53
CA LYS A 39 -3.74 14.89 -6.41
C LYS A 39 -3.34 14.53 -7.85
N ASP A 40 -2.23 15.11 -8.35
CA ASP A 40 -1.78 14.91 -9.72
C ASP A 40 -1.05 13.57 -9.92
N THR A 41 -0.59 12.96 -8.83
CA THR A 41 0.28 11.78 -8.89
C THR A 41 -0.19 10.62 -8.02
N ARG A 42 -1.25 10.83 -7.21
CA ARG A 42 -1.85 9.79 -6.38
C ARG A 42 -2.37 8.62 -7.23
N MET A 43 -2.37 7.45 -6.67
CA MET A 43 -2.92 6.24 -7.29
C MET A 43 -4.30 5.96 -6.69
N ALA A 44 -5.31 5.82 -7.54
CA ALA A 44 -6.64 5.38 -7.14
C ALA A 44 -6.65 3.85 -6.99
N VAL A 45 -6.98 3.35 -5.81
CA VAL A 45 -6.89 1.92 -5.49
C VAL A 45 -8.22 1.41 -4.98
N ARG A 46 -8.68 0.28 -5.55
CA ARG A 46 -9.83 -0.47 -5.04
C ARG A 46 -9.35 -1.70 -4.30
N PHE A 47 -9.67 -1.78 -3.03
CA PHE A 47 -9.39 -2.94 -2.19
C PHE A 47 -10.64 -3.80 -2.04
N ILE A 48 -10.54 -5.07 -2.42
CA ILE A 48 -11.61 -6.06 -2.28
C ILE A 48 -11.15 -7.08 -1.24
N VAL A 49 -11.74 -7.03 -0.06
CA VAL A 49 -11.33 -7.83 1.10
C VAL A 49 -12.51 -8.58 1.73
N GLU A 50 -12.26 -9.76 2.28
CA GLU A 50 -13.29 -10.58 2.95
C GLU A 50 -13.28 -10.45 4.48
N VAL A 51 -12.33 -9.69 5.04
CA VAL A 51 -12.12 -9.53 6.48
C VAL A 51 -12.32 -8.08 6.88
N ALA A 52 -13.26 -7.84 7.79
CA ALA A 52 -13.68 -6.48 8.18
C ALA A 52 -12.53 -5.62 8.72
N TRP A 53 -11.64 -6.19 9.55
CA TRP A 53 -10.54 -5.41 10.11
C TRP A 53 -9.55 -4.93 9.03
N GLN A 54 -9.40 -5.70 7.94
CA GLN A 54 -8.55 -5.28 6.81
C GLN A 54 -9.15 -4.11 6.06
N ALA A 55 -10.48 -4.07 5.91
CA ALA A 55 -11.18 -2.91 5.38
C ALA A 55 -10.97 -1.68 6.27
N HIS A 56 -11.11 -1.86 7.59
CA HIS A 56 -10.85 -0.79 8.56
C HIS A 56 -9.39 -0.32 8.52
N PHE A 57 -8.44 -1.25 8.42
CA PHE A 57 -7.02 -0.92 8.25
C PHE A 57 -6.78 -0.06 7.00
N VAL A 58 -7.34 -0.43 5.85
CA VAL A 58 -7.24 0.34 4.60
C VAL A 58 -7.84 1.73 4.78
N THR A 59 -9.01 1.84 5.41
CA THR A 59 -9.66 3.12 5.67
C THR A 59 -8.81 4.06 6.51
N ASN A 60 -8.01 3.53 7.44
CA ASN A 60 -7.10 4.34 8.25
C ASN A 60 -5.78 4.67 7.56
N MET A 61 -5.27 3.74 6.74
CA MET A 61 -3.92 3.86 6.19
C MET A 61 -3.86 4.63 4.88
N PHE A 62 -4.94 4.64 4.11
CA PHE A 62 -5.01 5.31 2.81
C PHE A 62 -5.86 6.57 2.88
N ILE A 63 -5.67 7.46 1.93
CA ILE A 63 -6.41 8.72 1.85
C ILE A 63 -7.82 8.44 1.34
N GLN A 64 -8.82 8.88 2.10
CA GLN A 64 -10.21 8.65 1.76
C GLN A 64 -10.67 9.62 0.69
N PRO A 65 -11.35 9.16 -0.37
CA PRO A 65 -11.99 10.01 -1.35
C PRO A 65 -13.12 10.83 -0.72
N SER A 66 -13.36 12.02 -1.25
CA SER A 66 -14.59 12.77 -0.95
C SER A 66 -15.82 12.06 -1.56
N ALA A 67 -17.02 12.46 -1.13
CA ALA A 67 -18.26 11.91 -1.71
C ALA A 67 -18.35 12.15 -3.22
N GLU A 68 -17.91 13.30 -3.70
CA GLU A 68 -17.87 13.65 -5.12
C GLU A 68 -16.86 12.78 -5.90
N GLU A 69 -15.70 12.53 -5.32
CA GLU A 69 -14.68 11.65 -5.93
C GLU A 69 -15.14 10.20 -6.00
N LEU A 70 -15.97 9.74 -5.05
CA LEU A 70 -16.54 8.38 -5.06
C LEU A 70 -17.59 8.17 -6.15
N GLU A 71 -18.36 9.20 -6.54
CA GLU A 71 -19.38 9.08 -7.57
C GLU A 71 -18.81 8.63 -8.93
N ASN A 72 -17.58 9.05 -9.22
CA ASN A 72 -16.89 8.74 -10.48
C ASN A 72 -15.57 8.02 -10.25
N PHE A 73 -15.47 7.22 -9.18
CA PHE A 73 -14.22 6.56 -8.82
C PHE A 73 -13.88 5.44 -9.79
N GLU A 74 -12.81 5.64 -10.55
CA GLU A 74 -12.21 4.62 -11.39
C GLU A 74 -10.85 4.23 -10.81
N PRO A 75 -10.63 2.96 -10.40
CA PRO A 75 -9.37 2.55 -9.82
C PRO A 75 -8.28 2.43 -10.88
N ASP A 76 -7.12 3.02 -10.60
CA ASP A 76 -5.88 2.74 -11.33
C ASP A 76 -5.34 1.35 -11.02
N PHE A 77 -5.60 0.84 -9.80
CA PHE A 77 -5.07 -0.40 -9.29
C PHE A 77 -6.12 -1.16 -8.47
N VAL A 78 -6.17 -2.49 -8.61
CA VAL A 78 -7.13 -3.33 -7.86
C VAL A 78 -6.39 -4.36 -7.02
N VAL A 79 -6.74 -4.44 -5.74
CA VAL A 79 -6.20 -5.40 -4.78
C VAL A 79 -7.26 -6.45 -4.43
N TYR A 80 -6.99 -7.71 -4.74
CA TYR A 80 -7.80 -8.86 -4.35
C TYR A 80 -7.16 -9.52 -3.13
N ASN A 81 -7.77 -9.37 -1.95
CA ASN A 81 -7.24 -9.95 -0.72
C ASN A 81 -8.11 -11.12 -0.25
N ALA A 82 -7.72 -12.32 -0.64
CA ALA A 82 -8.34 -13.59 -0.29
C ALA A 82 -7.60 -14.25 0.88
N SER A 83 -7.69 -13.65 2.07
CA SER A 83 -6.94 -14.04 3.26
C SER A 83 -7.19 -15.48 3.72
N LYS A 84 -8.36 -16.05 3.40
CA LYS A 84 -8.78 -17.38 3.83
C LYS A 84 -8.48 -18.48 2.80
N ALA A 85 -8.16 -18.10 1.56
CA ALA A 85 -7.72 -19.05 0.55
C ALA A 85 -6.29 -19.54 0.82
N LYS A 86 -5.93 -20.67 0.22
CA LYS A 86 -4.58 -21.22 0.23
C LYS A 86 -4.22 -21.73 -1.15
N VAL A 87 -2.95 -21.60 -1.52
CA VAL A 87 -2.44 -22.20 -2.75
C VAL A 87 -1.94 -23.61 -2.42
N GLU A 88 -2.84 -24.60 -2.37
CA GLU A 88 -2.50 -25.96 -1.93
C GLU A 88 -1.47 -26.63 -2.82
N ASN A 89 -1.54 -26.40 -4.13
CA ASN A 89 -0.62 -26.94 -5.12
C ASN A 89 0.59 -26.01 -5.42
N TYR A 90 1.01 -25.23 -4.45
CA TYR A 90 2.06 -24.22 -4.63
C TYR A 90 3.37 -24.77 -5.22
N LYS A 91 3.75 -26.00 -4.86
CA LYS A 91 4.98 -26.65 -5.39
C LYS A 91 4.89 -26.90 -6.89
N GLU A 92 3.73 -27.34 -7.38
CA GLU A 92 3.48 -27.59 -8.80
C GLU A 92 3.53 -26.28 -9.61
N LEU A 93 3.08 -25.18 -8.99
CA LEU A 93 3.12 -23.85 -9.56
C LEU A 93 4.49 -23.16 -9.45
N GLY A 94 5.46 -23.80 -8.77
CA GLY A 94 6.79 -23.23 -8.54
C GLY A 94 6.79 -22.09 -7.51
N LEU A 95 5.81 -22.05 -6.63
CA LEU A 95 5.72 -21.07 -5.53
C LEU A 95 6.40 -21.59 -4.26
N ASN A 96 6.80 -20.69 -3.38
CA ASN A 96 7.57 -21.03 -2.17
C ASN A 96 6.70 -21.57 -1.03
N SER A 97 5.40 -21.22 -1.00
CA SER A 97 4.48 -21.61 0.08
C SER A 97 3.02 -21.53 -0.37
N GLU A 98 2.11 -21.96 0.50
CA GLU A 98 0.66 -21.79 0.33
C GLU A 98 0.21 -20.31 0.37
N THR A 99 1.08 -19.43 0.85
CA THR A 99 0.85 -17.98 0.87
C THR A 99 1.41 -17.37 -0.42
N CYS A 100 0.62 -16.55 -1.07
CA CYS A 100 1.02 -15.85 -2.28
C CYS A 100 0.67 -14.37 -2.19
N VAL A 101 1.68 -13.52 -2.39
CA VAL A 101 1.50 -12.07 -2.61
C VAL A 101 2.17 -11.75 -3.94
N ALA A 102 1.37 -11.42 -4.91
CA ALA A 102 1.83 -11.23 -6.28
C ALA A 102 1.23 -9.98 -6.92
N PHE A 103 2.00 -9.37 -7.81
CA PHE A 103 1.62 -8.19 -8.56
C PHE A 103 1.68 -8.45 -10.05
N ASN A 104 0.73 -7.89 -10.78
CA ASN A 104 0.82 -7.72 -12.22
C ASN A 104 0.82 -6.22 -12.53
N ILE A 105 1.98 -5.69 -12.86
CA ILE A 105 2.16 -4.26 -13.14
C ILE A 105 1.45 -3.85 -14.44
N THR A 106 1.35 -4.76 -15.41
CA THR A 106 0.69 -4.51 -16.69
C THR A 106 -0.82 -4.38 -16.53
N SER A 107 -1.45 -5.32 -15.81
CA SER A 107 -2.89 -5.28 -15.54
C SER A 107 -3.24 -4.41 -14.32
N LYS A 108 -2.23 -3.90 -13.61
CA LYS A 108 -2.36 -3.07 -12.40
C LYS A 108 -3.22 -3.77 -11.33
N GLU A 109 -2.80 -4.96 -10.96
CA GLU A 109 -3.51 -5.79 -10.01
C GLU A 109 -2.55 -6.40 -8.98
N GLN A 110 -3.03 -6.57 -7.75
CA GLN A 110 -2.38 -7.35 -6.70
C GLN A 110 -3.30 -8.48 -6.24
N VAL A 111 -2.71 -9.64 -6.01
CA VAL A 111 -3.38 -10.78 -5.38
C VAL A 111 -2.68 -11.09 -4.07
N ILE A 112 -3.46 -11.23 -2.99
CA ILE A 112 -2.99 -11.60 -1.65
C ILE A 112 -3.78 -12.83 -1.22
N ILE A 113 -3.08 -13.94 -0.92
CA ILE A 113 -3.67 -15.22 -0.53
C ILE A 113 -3.01 -15.71 0.76
N ASN A 114 -3.82 -16.25 1.68
CA ASN A 114 -3.39 -16.93 2.90
C ASN A 114 -2.58 -16.06 3.88
N THR A 115 -2.83 -14.76 3.91
CA THR A 115 -2.29 -13.90 4.96
C THR A 115 -3.32 -12.90 5.44
N TRP A 116 -3.36 -12.70 6.75
CA TRP A 116 -4.24 -11.73 7.40
C TRP A 116 -3.52 -10.40 7.68
N TYR A 117 -2.24 -10.33 7.32
CA TYR A 117 -1.42 -9.16 7.56
C TYR A 117 -1.82 -8.00 6.64
N GLY A 118 -2.37 -6.93 7.22
CA GLY A 118 -2.82 -5.75 6.47
C GLY A 118 -1.68 -5.00 5.78
N GLY A 119 -0.47 -5.13 6.29
CA GLY A 119 0.72 -4.51 5.72
C GLY A 119 1.03 -4.94 4.28
N GLU A 120 0.54 -6.10 3.82
CA GLU A 120 0.72 -6.52 2.42
C GLU A 120 0.01 -5.56 1.44
N MET A 121 -1.16 -5.04 1.81
CA MET A 121 -1.86 -4.03 1.02
C MET A 121 -1.12 -2.70 1.04
N LYS A 122 -0.68 -2.25 2.22
CA LYS A 122 0.06 -0.99 2.39
C LYS A 122 1.38 -1.01 1.64
N LYS A 123 2.25 -1.99 1.95
CA LYS A 123 3.57 -2.12 1.33
C LYS A 123 3.51 -2.48 -0.15
N GLY A 124 2.45 -3.16 -0.55
CA GLY A 124 2.16 -3.40 -1.96
C GLY A 124 1.98 -2.11 -2.74
N MET A 125 1.14 -1.21 -2.25
CA MET A 125 0.92 0.08 -2.92
C MET A 125 2.16 0.99 -2.85
N PHE A 126 2.92 0.95 -1.76
CA PHE A 126 4.22 1.60 -1.69
C PHE A 126 5.18 1.08 -2.80
N SER A 127 5.24 -0.23 -3.00
CA SER A 127 6.04 -0.82 -4.07
C SER A 127 5.60 -0.32 -5.46
N MET A 128 4.30 -0.16 -5.67
CA MET A 128 3.78 0.39 -6.92
C MET A 128 4.12 1.87 -7.07
N MET A 129 4.01 2.68 -6.02
CA MET A 129 4.46 4.07 -6.04
C MET A 129 5.97 4.17 -6.32
N ASN A 130 6.79 3.30 -5.72
CA ASN A 130 8.22 3.19 -5.99
C ASN A 130 8.55 2.81 -7.45
N TYR A 131 7.64 2.14 -8.14
CA TYR A 131 7.80 1.83 -9.55
C TYR A 131 7.33 2.98 -10.45
N PHE A 132 6.12 3.50 -10.22
CA PHE A 132 5.49 4.45 -11.14
C PHE A 132 5.96 5.88 -10.98
N LEU A 133 6.25 6.37 -9.77
CA LEU A 133 6.65 7.75 -9.55
C LEU A 133 8.01 8.09 -10.17
N PRO A 134 9.05 7.26 -10.06
CA PRO A 134 10.33 7.54 -10.73
C PRO A 134 10.23 7.63 -12.26
N LEU A 135 9.29 6.91 -12.88
CA LEU A 135 9.02 7.03 -14.32
C LEU A 135 8.45 8.40 -14.70
N LYS A 136 7.92 9.14 -13.73
CA LYS A 136 7.43 10.52 -13.87
C LYS A 136 8.44 11.57 -13.37
N GLY A 137 9.67 11.15 -13.01
CA GLY A 137 10.68 12.03 -12.44
C GLY A 137 10.48 12.42 -10.98
N ILE A 138 9.61 11.71 -10.25
CA ILE A 138 9.25 11.96 -8.85
C ILE A 138 9.98 10.96 -7.97
N ALA A 139 10.63 11.43 -6.90
CA ALA A 139 11.27 10.53 -5.94
C ALA A 139 10.20 9.81 -5.09
N SER A 140 10.40 8.52 -4.85
CA SER A 140 9.62 7.72 -3.90
C SER A 140 10.55 7.19 -2.81
N MET A 141 10.18 7.37 -1.54
CA MET A 141 11.11 7.21 -0.42
C MET A 141 10.46 6.50 0.77
N HIS A 142 11.18 5.54 1.33
CA HIS A 142 10.87 4.96 2.63
C HIS A 142 11.58 5.78 3.71
N CYS A 143 10.92 6.79 4.21
CA CYS A 143 11.47 7.77 5.16
C CYS A 143 10.36 8.38 6.00
N SER A 144 10.74 8.98 7.14
CA SER A 144 9.87 9.93 7.84
C SER A 144 10.18 11.35 7.36
N ALA A 145 9.20 12.25 7.46
CA ALA A 145 9.38 13.65 7.09
C ALA A 145 8.61 14.59 8.02
N ASN A 146 9.19 15.75 8.28
CA ASN A 146 8.55 16.85 8.98
C ASN A 146 8.94 18.21 8.38
N ALA A 147 8.20 19.26 8.73
CA ALA A 147 8.49 20.63 8.34
C ALA A 147 8.55 21.53 9.59
N ASP A 148 9.06 22.75 9.45
CA ASP A 148 8.95 23.73 10.52
C ASP A 148 7.48 24.18 10.72
N MET A 149 7.24 25.01 11.74
CA MET A 149 5.88 25.46 12.09
C MET A 149 5.23 26.37 11.04
N ASN A 150 5.96 26.80 10.02
CA ASN A 150 5.45 27.55 8.88
C ASN A 150 5.14 26.64 7.67
N GLY A 151 5.42 25.35 7.79
CA GLY A 151 5.29 24.40 6.69
C GLY A 151 6.47 24.44 5.70
N GLU A 152 7.57 25.07 6.07
CA GLU A 152 8.79 25.19 5.29
C GLU A 152 9.92 24.32 5.90
N ASN A 153 11.13 24.40 5.31
CA ASN A 153 12.31 23.72 5.84
C ASN A 153 12.08 22.25 6.14
N THR A 154 11.59 21.51 5.16
CA THR A 154 11.31 20.08 5.28
C THR A 154 12.57 19.28 5.59
N ALA A 155 12.51 18.44 6.61
CA ALA A 155 13.54 17.47 6.95
C ALA A 155 13.05 16.05 6.63
N ILE A 156 13.96 15.25 6.06
CA ILE A 156 13.71 13.86 5.67
C ILE A 156 14.62 12.96 6.48
N PHE A 157 14.06 11.90 7.08
CA PHE A 157 14.79 10.98 7.96
C PHE A 157 14.85 9.59 7.33
N PHE A 158 16.03 9.17 6.90
CA PHE A 158 16.28 7.81 6.41
C PHE A 158 16.89 6.95 7.51
N GLY A 159 16.68 5.65 7.42
CA GLY A 159 17.27 4.67 8.32
C GLY A 159 16.53 3.33 8.28
N LEU A 160 17.15 2.30 8.81
CA LEU A 160 16.53 0.98 8.93
C LEU A 160 15.41 0.98 9.99
N SER A 161 14.62 -0.09 10.02
CA SER A 161 13.59 -0.27 11.05
C SER A 161 14.21 -0.24 12.45
N GLY A 162 13.58 0.48 13.39
CA GLY A 162 14.06 0.60 14.78
C GLY A 162 15.21 1.59 15.01
N THR A 163 15.66 2.34 14.01
CA THR A 163 16.74 3.33 14.16
C THR A 163 16.29 4.68 14.71
N GLY A 164 14.98 4.86 14.97
CA GLY A 164 14.45 6.08 15.56
C GLY A 164 13.93 7.12 14.58
N LYS A 165 13.70 6.78 13.30
CA LYS A 165 13.13 7.71 12.31
C LYS A 165 11.84 8.37 12.80
N THR A 166 10.85 7.57 13.19
CA THR A 166 9.58 8.06 13.72
C THR A 166 9.76 8.93 14.95
N THR A 167 10.63 8.51 15.89
CA THR A 167 10.90 9.27 17.12
C THR A 167 11.49 10.65 16.82
N LEU A 168 12.42 10.74 15.86
CA LEU A 168 13.03 12.01 15.48
C LEU A 168 12.08 12.91 14.70
N SER A 169 11.25 12.35 13.83
CA SER A 169 10.32 13.12 12.99
C SER A 169 9.12 13.65 13.76
N THR A 170 8.76 13.06 14.90
CA THR A 170 7.61 13.46 15.73
C THR A 170 7.96 14.52 16.79
N ASP A 171 8.98 15.36 16.56
CA ASP A 171 9.30 16.50 17.41
C ASP A 171 8.08 17.44 17.52
N PRO A 172 7.58 17.76 18.74
CA PRO A 172 6.41 18.62 18.92
C PRO A 172 6.63 20.07 18.47
N LYS A 173 7.85 20.47 18.18
CA LYS A 173 8.21 21.79 17.62
C LYS A 173 8.19 21.82 16.09
N ARG A 174 7.80 20.72 15.45
CA ARG A 174 7.75 20.61 14.00
C ARG A 174 6.42 19.98 13.56
N LEU A 175 5.99 20.27 12.35
CA LEU A 175 4.79 19.69 11.75
C LEU A 175 5.15 18.34 11.11
N LEU A 176 4.57 17.25 11.59
CA LEU A 176 4.74 15.94 10.99
C LEU A 176 4.06 15.89 9.62
N ILE A 177 4.81 15.53 8.57
CA ILE A 177 4.26 15.22 7.24
C ILE A 177 3.83 13.76 7.22
N GLY A 178 4.69 12.86 7.69
CA GLY A 178 4.40 11.44 7.84
C GLY A 178 5.60 10.69 8.42
N ASP A 179 5.39 9.42 8.81
CA ASP A 179 6.40 8.66 9.54
C ASP A 179 7.03 7.51 8.73
N ASP A 180 6.52 7.15 7.54
CA ASP A 180 6.96 5.94 6.87
C ASP A 180 7.23 6.10 5.34
N GLU A 181 6.31 6.64 4.55
CA GLU A 181 6.37 6.58 3.06
C GLU A 181 6.01 7.93 2.43
N HIS A 182 6.90 8.45 1.58
CA HIS A 182 6.77 9.78 0.99
C HIS A 182 7.18 9.81 -0.48
N GLY A 183 6.58 10.75 -1.21
CA GLY A 183 7.04 11.24 -2.50
C GLY A 183 7.66 12.62 -2.40
N TRP A 184 8.49 12.97 -3.36
CA TRP A 184 9.07 14.31 -3.48
C TRP A 184 9.06 14.73 -4.95
N ASP A 185 8.32 15.77 -5.25
CA ASP A 185 8.23 16.41 -6.56
C ASP A 185 8.67 17.89 -6.49
N ASP A 186 8.44 18.63 -7.54
CA ASP A 186 8.81 20.06 -7.63
C ASP A 186 8.06 20.95 -6.62
N ASN A 187 6.92 20.50 -6.10
CA ASN A 187 6.11 21.20 -5.10
C ASN A 187 6.48 20.85 -3.66
N GLY A 188 7.34 19.85 -3.46
CA GLY A 188 7.81 19.44 -2.15
C GLY A 188 7.55 17.97 -1.79
N VAL A 189 7.70 17.65 -0.51
CA VAL A 189 7.51 16.31 0.03
C VAL A 189 6.05 16.09 0.41
N PHE A 190 5.48 14.95 0.00
CA PHE A 190 4.12 14.57 0.31
C PHE A 190 4.02 13.13 0.84
N ASN A 191 3.08 12.89 1.75
CA ASN A 191 2.82 11.59 2.34
C ASN A 191 2.04 10.69 1.37
N PHE A 192 2.33 9.38 1.36
CA PHE A 192 1.50 8.41 0.65
C PHE A 192 0.29 7.96 1.44
N GLU A 193 0.32 8.12 2.75
CA GLU A 193 -0.65 7.60 3.70
C GLU A 193 -1.66 8.66 4.14
N GLY A 194 -2.86 8.20 4.50
CA GLY A 194 -3.91 9.01 5.08
C GLY A 194 -3.91 9.04 6.61
N GLY A 195 -3.15 8.15 7.23
CA GLY A 195 -3.05 8.01 8.67
C GLY A 195 -1.78 7.28 9.09
N CYS A 196 -1.70 6.87 10.33
CA CYS A 196 -0.56 6.12 10.87
C CYS A 196 -1.00 4.84 11.59
N TYR A 197 -0.08 3.90 11.67
CA TYR A 197 -0.24 2.63 12.37
C TYR A 197 0.94 2.43 13.32
N ALA A 198 0.69 2.53 14.60
CA ALA A 198 1.73 2.50 15.62
C ALA A 198 1.49 1.41 16.67
N LYS A 199 2.57 0.91 17.26
CA LYS A 199 2.50 0.06 18.45
C LYS A 199 2.13 0.91 19.65
N VAL A 200 1.04 0.57 20.34
CA VAL A 200 0.53 1.27 21.53
C VAL A 200 1.06 0.63 22.83
N ILE A 201 2.36 0.37 22.89
CA ILE A 201 2.99 -0.22 24.08
C ILE A 201 3.21 0.89 25.12
N ASN A 202 2.61 0.72 26.31
CA ASN A 202 2.69 1.67 27.42
C ASN A 202 2.10 3.08 27.11
N LEU A 203 1.04 3.14 26.30
CA LEU A 203 0.19 4.31 26.21
C LEU A 203 -0.77 4.39 27.40
#